data_3c1362546524a2b3314132c3fb5c50df
#
_entry.id   3c1362546524a2b3314132c3fb5c50df
#
_cell.length_a   1.000
_cell.length_b   1.000
_cell.length_c   1.000
_cell.angle_alpha   90.00
_cell.angle_beta   90.00
_cell.angle_gamma   90.00
#
_symmetry.space_group_name_H-M   'P 1'
#
loop_
_entity.id
_entity.type
_entity.pdbx_description
1 polymer ?
#
loop_
_entity_poly.entity_id
_entity_poly.type
_entity_poly.pdbx_seq_one_letter_code
_entity_poly.pdbx_strand_id
1 'polypeptide(L)'
;CKGIDKIISKDPSGDLTEQFDVHIPLLSIPGIFNTEVDTIPSNGPYIVPDSTRVAEWKDRLEVHDKSYKIGLVWASSPDNRELYHKKSCKLNHFEPALNIHGLSFYSLQKGPASAEIDNLNNGTKIINLDSELKDFSDTAAAISNLDLVISVDTSVAHLAGALGKPVWLLLSFVPDWRWLIERDDSPWYPN
;
A
#
# COMPACT_ATOMS: atom_id res chain seq x y z
N CYS A 1 -8.21 -10.21 -10.35
CA CYS A 1 -7.62 -9.71 -11.61
C CYS A 1 -8.27 -10.44 -12.79
N LYS A 2 -8.69 -9.73 -13.83
CA LYS A 2 -9.13 -10.36 -15.07
C LYS A 2 -7.92 -11.01 -15.77
N GLY A 3 -8.12 -12.21 -16.36
CA GLY A 3 -7.07 -12.91 -17.09
C GLY A 3 -6.23 -13.88 -16.26
N ILE A 4 -6.61 -14.13 -15.01
CA ILE A 4 -6.02 -15.19 -14.17
C ILE A 4 -7.07 -16.29 -14.05
N ASP A 5 -6.77 -17.47 -14.61
CA ASP A 5 -7.68 -18.62 -14.58
C ASP A 5 -7.55 -19.39 -13.25
N LYS A 6 -6.33 -19.51 -12.73
CA LYS A 6 -6.07 -20.27 -11.51
C LYS A 6 -4.89 -19.71 -10.71
N ILE A 7 -5.03 -19.67 -9.40
CA ILE A 7 -3.94 -19.37 -8.45
C ILE A 7 -3.67 -20.65 -7.66
N ILE A 8 -2.41 -21.05 -7.61
CA ILE A 8 -1.96 -22.28 -6.94
C ILE A 8 -0.97 -21.89 -5.84
N SER A 9 -1.22 -22.35 -4.64
CA SER A 9 -0.23 -22.25 -3.57
C SER A 9 0.90 -23.25 -3.82
N LYS A 10 2.14 -22.81 -3.62
CA LYS A 10 3.26 -23.75 -3.57
C LYS A 10 3.11 -24.68 -2.38
N ASP A 11 3.29 -25.96 -2.61
CA ASP A 11 3.51 -26.95 -1.57
C ASP A 11 4.75 -26.56 -0.73
N PRO A 12 4.82 -26.86 0.57
CA PRO A 12 6.02 -26.67 1.40
C PRO A 12 7.28 -27.33 0.83
N SER A 13 7.17 -28.42 0.05
CA SER A 13 8.28 -29.03 -0.70
C SER A 13 8.74 -28.19 -1.88
N GLY A 14 7.94 -27.20 -2.30
CA GLY A 14 8.21 -26.38 -3.48
C GLY A 14 7.77 -27.00 -4.81
N ASP A 15 7.17 -28.19 -4.76
CA ASP A 15 6.67 -28.88 -5.95
C ASP A 15 5.37 -28.24 -6.46
N LEU A 16 5.27 -28.14 -7.78
CA LEU A 16 4.03 -27.76 -8.46
C LEU A 16 3.29 -29.04 -8.85
N THR A 17 2.09 -29.21 -8.34
CA THR A 17 1.24 -30.38 -8.63
C THR A 17 0.49 -30.27 -9.94
N GLU A 18 0.48 -29.09 -10.55
CA GLU A 18 -0.23 -28.80 -11.81
C GLU A 18 0.70 -28.96 -13.01
N GLN A 19 0.13 -29.49 -14.08
CA GLN A 19 0.80 -29.53 -15.38
C GLN A 19 0.60 -28.22 -16.13
N PHE A 20 1.64 -27.75 -16.76
CA PHE A 20 1.63 -26.54 -17.59
C PHE A 20 2.58 -26.72 -18.78
N ASP A 21 2.26 -26.11 -19.89
CA ASP A 21 3.06 -26.21 -21.12
C ASP A 21 4.34 -25.36 -21.03
N VAL A 22 4.21 -24.17 -20.42
CA VAL A 22 5.33 -23.23 -20.25
C VAL A 22 5.23 -22.54 -18.90
N HIS A 23 6.36 -22.11 -18.38
CA HIS A 23 6.40 -21.25 -17.19
C HIS A 23 7.44 -20.14 -17.35
N ILE A 24 7.24 -19.06 -16.61
CA ILE A 24 8.16 -17.95 -16.57
C ILE A 24 8.16 -17.33 -15.16
N PRO A 25 9.33 -16.95 -14.61
CA PRO A 25 9.38 -16.10 -13.43
C PRO A 25 8.71 -14.75 -13.71
N LEU A 26 7.87 -14.28 -12.80
CA LEU A 26 7.09 -13.05 -12.97
C LEU A 26 7.98 -11.84 -13.34
N LEU A 27 9.15 -11.70 -12.71
CA LEU A 27 10.10 -10.61 -12.97
C LEU A 27 10.78 -10.69 -14.34
N SER A 28 10.66 -11.80 -15.07
CA SER A 28 11.21 -11.95 -16.42
C SER A 28 10.23 -11.52 -17.52
N ILE A 29 8.96 -11.32 -17.17
CA ILE A 29 7.90 -10.94 -18.12
C ILE A 29 8.22 -9.64 -18.86
N PRO A 30 8.67 -8.55 -18.21
CA PRO A 30 9.01 -7.31 -18.89
C PRO A 30 10.07 -7.50 -19.99
N GLY A 31 11.06 -8.37 -19.75
CA GLY A 31 12.09 -8.67 -20.75
C GLY A 31 11.56 -9.37 -22.00
N ILE A 32 10.53 -10.24 -21.85
CA ILE A 32 9.89 -10.91 -23.02
C ILE A 32 9.09 -9.91 -23.85
N PHE A 33 8.43 -8.97 -23.21
CA PHE A 33 7.63 -7.94 -23.87
C PHE A 33 8.43 -6.71 -24.30
N ASN A 34 9.78 -6.72 -24.10
CA ASN A 34 10.65 -5.56 -24.33
C ASN A 34 10.09 -4.29 -23.68
N THR A 35 9.64 -4.42 -22.43
CA THR A 35 9.05 -3.31 -21.69
C THR A 35 10.13 -2.31 -21.32
N GLU A 36 10.00 -1.10 -21.80
CA GLU A 36 10.80 0.08 -21.46
C GLU A 36 10.01 0.97 -20.48
N VAL A 37 10.65 1.97 -19.88
CA VAL A 37 10.02 2.85 -18.89
C VAL A 37 8.77 3.55 -19.44
N ASP A 38 8.82 3.97 -20.68
CA ASP A 38 7.73 4.67 -21.39
C ASP A 38 6.68 3.73 -21.98
N THR A 39 6.93 2.41 -21.98
CA THR A 39 6.00 1.38 -22.45
C THR A 39 5.42 0.54 -21.31
N ILE A 40 5.68 0.90 -20.07
CA ILE A 40 5.05 0.23 -18.91
C ILE A 40 3.53 0.35 -19.03
N PRO A 41 2.78 -0.78 -19.00
CA PRO A 41 1.32 -0.73 -19.08
C PRO A 41 0.74 -0.13 -17.81
N SER A 42 0.36 1.13 -17.88
CA SER A 42 -0.13 1.93 -16.75
C SER A 42 -1.53 2.51 -17.00
N ASN A 43 -2.39 1.78 -17.69
CA ASN A 43 -3.70 2.23 -18.18
C ASN A 43 -4.78 2.38 -17.09
N GLY A 44 -4.42 2.93 -15.91
CA GLY A 44 -5.34 3.17 -14.80
C GLY A 44 -5.44 1.98 -13.82
N PRO A 45 -6.37 2.04 -12.88
CA PRO A 45 -6.47 1.04 -11.82
C PRO A 45 -6.72 -0.36 -12.40
N TYR A 46 -5.92 -1.32 -11.95
CA TYR A 46 -6.01 -2.72 -12.38
C TYR A 46 -6.43 -3.67 -11.25
N ILE A 47 -6.52 -3.17 -10.02
CA ILE A 47 -7.14 -3.88 -8.90
C ILE A 47 -8.52 -3.26 -8.67
N VAL A 48 -9.54 -4.11 -8.63
CA VAL A 48 -10.91 -3.73 -8.31
C VAL A 48 -11.29 -4.44 -7.02
N PRO A 49 -11.50 -3.70 -5.92
CA PRO A 49 -11.90 -4.29 -4.65
C PRO A 49 -13.35 -4.76 -4.68
N ASP A 50 -13.72 -5.62 -3.75
CA ASP A 50 -15.11 -6.05 -3.56
C ASP A 50 -16.00 -4.87 -3.14
N SER A 51 -17.06 -4.62 -3.89
CA SER A 51 -17.94 -3.47 -3.67
C SER A 51 -18.69 -3.53 -2.33
N THR A 52 -19.01 -4.72 -1.85
CA THR A 52 -19.69 -4.91 -0.56
C THR A 52 -18.75 -4.51 0.57
N ARG A 53 -17.50 -5.00 0.52
CA ARG A 53 -16.48 -4.59 1.50
C ARG A 53 -16.17 -3.10 1.45
N VAL A 54 -16.13 -2.50 0.26
CA VAL A 54 -15.94 -1.05 0.10
C VAL A 54 -17.07 -0.28 0.80
N ALA A 55 -18.33 -0.71 0.65
CA ALA A 55 -19.47 -0.08 1.33
C ALA A 55 -19.38 -0.24 2.85
N GLU A 56 -19.05 -1.43 3.36
CA GLU A 56 -18.86 -1.68 4.80
C GLU A 56 -17.76 -0.78 5.39
N TRP A 57 -16.63 -0.64 4.68
CA TRP A 57 -15.54 0.23 5.11
C TRP A 57 -15.89 1.71 5.02
N LYS A 58 -16.74 2.10 4.06
CA LYS A 58 -17.25 3.45 3.97
C LYS A 58 -18.00 3.85 5.25
N ASP A 59 -18.95 3.02 5.67
CA ASP A 59 -19.72 3.28 6.89
C ASP A 59 -18.83 3.39 8.13
N ARG A 60 -17.78 2.57 8.22
CA ARG A 60 -16.81 2.62 9.32
C ARG A 60 -15.97 3.90 9.34
N LEU A 61 -15.58 4.39 8.18
CA LEU A 61 -14.71 5.57 8.05
C LEU A 61 -15.50 6.89 8.05
N GLU A 62 -16.80 6.87 7.74
CA GLU A 62 -17.68 8.07 7.73
C GLU A 62 -18.11 8.52 9.12
N VAL A 63 -17.97 7.70 10.15
CA VAL A 63 -18.34 8.02 11.55
C VAL A 63 -17.58 9.26 12.08
N HIS A 64 -16.54 9.70 11.40
CA HIS A 64 -15.59 10.69 11.92
C HIS A 64 -15.55 12.03 11.19
N ASP A 65 -16.56 12.39 10.37
CA ASP A 65 -16.67 13.74 9.79
C ASP A 65 -16.40 13.85 8.27
N LYS A 66 -16.83 14.99 7.68
CA LYS A 66 -16.59 15.37 6.27
C LYS A 66 -15.16 15.88 6.01
N SER A 67 -14.17 15.37 6.74
CA SER A 67 -12.77 15.72 6.61
C SER A 67 -12.11 15.00 5.44
N TYR A 68 -11.01 15.54 4.94
CA TYR A 68 -10.14 14.86 3.98
C TYR A 68 -9.44 13.67 4.66
N LYS A 69 -9.64 12.47 4.15
CA LYS A 69 -9.23 11.21 4.80
C LYS A 69 -7.88 10.75 4.27
N ILE A 70 -6.91 10.62 5.15
CA ILE A 70 -5.53 10.25 4.81
C ILE A 70 -5.18 8.94 5.47
N GLY A 71 -4.79 7.95 4.67
CA GLY A 71 -4.19 6.70 5.15
C GLY A 71 -2.69 6.87 5.38
N LEU A 72 -2.17 6.36 6.49
CA LEU A 72 -0.77 6.53 6.86
C LEU A 72 -0.09 5.19 7.14
N VAL A 73 1.10 5.01 6.54
CA VAL A 73 2.02 3.90 6.82
C VAL A 73 3.43 4.45 6.94
N TRP A 74 4.09 4.22 8.09
CA TRP A 74 5.40 4.80 8.39
C TRP A 74 6.52 3.76 8.54
N ALA A 75 6.17 2.48 8.62
CA ALA A 75 7.17 1.42 8.80
C ALA A 75 6.92 0.22 7.89
N SER A 76 8.00 -0.35 7.39
CA SER A 76 7.99 -1.61 6.63
C SER A 76 7.91 -2.82 7.57
N SER A 77 7.91 -4.07 7.04
CA SER A 77 7.93 -5.27 7.88
C SER A 77 9.22 -5.37 8.69
N PRO A 78 9.16 -5.69 10.00
CA PRO A 78 10.32 -5.92 10.83
C PRO A 78 11.05 -7.23 10.52
N ASP A 79 10.49 -8.13 9.71
CA ASP A 79 11.06 -9.43 9.37
C ASP A 79 12.44 -9.32 8.71
N ASN A 80 12.65 -8.25 7.94
CA ASN A 80 13.95 -7.89 7.41
C ASN A 80 14.46 -6.63 8.11
N ARG A 81 15.30 -6.79 9.13
CA ARG A 81 15.81 -5.71 9.96
C ARG A 81 16.54 -4.61 9.16
N GLU A 82 17.29 -4.99 8.14
CA GLU A 82 18.03 -4.02 7.31
C GLU A 82 17.07 -3.17 6.48
N LEU A 83 16.10 -3.77 5.82
CA LEU A 83 15.08 -3.06 5.05
C LEU A 83 14.17 -2.23 5.96
N TYR A 84 13.85 -2.74 7.15
CA TYR A 84 13.08 -1.98 8.14
C TYR A 84 13.76 -0.66 8.47
N HIS A 85 15.04 -0.67 8.82
CA HIS A 85 15.78 0.55 9.15
C HIS A 85 15.96 1.50 7.96
N LYS A 86 16.08 0.97 6.75
CA LYS A 86 16.26 1.78 5.53
C LYS A 86 14.96 2.44 5.05
N LYS A 87 13.83 1.74 5.18
CA LYS A 87 12.55 2.15 4.58
C LYS A 87 11.57 2.76 5.57
N SER A 88 11.81 2.65 6.88
CA SER A 88 10.88 3.12 7.92
C SER A 88 11.29 4.49 8.46
N CYS A 89 10.30 5.26 8.87
CA CYS A 89 10.47 6.45 9.69
C CYS A 89 9.66 6.30 10.99
N LYS A 90 9.77 7.25 11.90
CA LYS A 90 8.97 7.24 13.13
C LYS A 90 7.68 8.02 12.94
N LEU A 91 6.60 7.55 13.55
CA LEU A 91 5.30 8.21 13.49
C LEU A 91 5.32 9.65 14.01
N ASN A 92 6.17 9.97 15.00
CA ASN A 92 6.26 11.32 15.54
C ASN A 92 6.72 12.39 14.51
N HIS A 93 7.35 11.99 13.41
CA HIS A 93 7.68 12.92 12.33
C HIS A 93 6.43 13.50 11.64
N PHE A 94 5.29 12.83 11.76
CA PHE A 94 4.02 13.27 11.19
C PHE A 94 3.19 14.13 12.15
N GLU A 95 3.56 14.26 13.41
CA GLU A 95 2.80 15.03 14.40
C GLU A 95 2.41 16.44 13.93
N PRO A 96 3.25 17.20 13.22
CA PRO A 96 2.86 18.51 12.72
C PRO A 96 1.68 18.45 11.74
N ALA A 97 1.58 17.38 10.94
CA ALA A 97 0.48 17.17 9.99
C ALA A 97 -0.78 16.63 10.66
N LEU A 98 -0.62 15.76 11.68
CA LEU A 98 -1.74 15.10 12.36
C LEU A 98 -2.68 16.08 13.09
N ASN A 99 -2.23 17.30 13.34
CA ASN A 99 -3.00 18.34 14.02
C ASN A 99 -3.63 19.37 13.06
N ILE A 100 -3.53 19.17 11.75
CA ILE A 100 -4.13 20.10 10.77
C ILE A 100 -5.65 19.94 10.78
N HIS A 101 -6.34 21.05 10.95
CA HIS A 101 -7.81 21.07 10.95
C HIS A 101 -8.38 20.66 9.57
N GLY A 102 -9.43 19.87 9.58
CA GLY A 102 -10.08 19.38 8.34
C GLY A 102 -9.45 18.13 7.75
N LEU A 103 -8.41 17.56 8.39
CA LEU A 103 -7.81 16.27 8.03
C LEU A 103 -8.16 15.20 9.05
N SER A 104 -8.43 14.00 8.59
CA SER A 104 -8.58 12.80 9.42
C SER A 104 -7.57 11.74 8.99
N PHE A 105 -6.79 11.27 9.95
CA PHE A 105 -5.74 10.29 9.70
C PHE A 105 -6.16 8.90 10.15
N TYR A 106 -5.94 7.93 9.29
CA TYR A 106 -6.21 6.51 9.49
C TYR A 106 -4.91 5.72 9.37
N SER A 107 -4.54 5.02 10.43
CA SER A 107 -3.37 4.15 10.40
C SER A 107 -3.68 2.88 9.63
N LEU A 108 -3.02 2.69 8.50
CA LEU A 108 -2.97 1.44 7.76
C LEU A 108 -1.76 0.58 8.17
N GLN A 109 -1.02 1.03 9.19
CA GLN A 109 0.17 0.35 9.69
C GLN A 109 -0.21 -0.95 10.38
N LYS A 110 0.39 -2.05 9.93
CA LYS A 110 0.25 -3.37 10.54
C LYS A 110 1.44 -3.72 11.42
N GLY A 111 1.16 -4.53 12.42
CA GLY A 111 2.18 -5.15 13.27
C GLY A 111 2.76 -4.21 14.35
N PRO A 112 3.95 -4.53 14.90
CA PRO A 112 4.45 -3.87 16.12
C PRO A 112 4.60 -2.35 16.04
N ALA A 113 4.85 -1.81 14.83
CA ALA A 113 4.98 -0.37 14.65
C ALA A 113 3.66 0.38 14.90
N SER A 114 2.50 -0.27 14.80
CA SER A 114 1.21 0.36 15.10
C SER A 114 1.11 0.87 16.55
N ALA A 115 1.84 0.26 17.48
CA ALA A 115 1.92 0.70 18.88
C ALA A 115 2.58 2.08 19.06
N GLU A 116 3.25 2.63 18.06
CA GLU A 116 3.77 4.00 18.13
C GLU A 116 2.66 5.04 18.29
N ILE A 117 1.43 4.71 17.91
CA ILE A 117 0.26 5.60 18.10
C ILE A 117 0.06 5.94 19.58
N ASP A 118 0.29 4.98 20.47
CA ASP A 118 0.10 5.16 21.91
C ASP A 118 1.11 6.14 22.52
N ASN A 119 2.20 6.42 21.81
CA ASN A 119 3.24 7.34 22.22
C ASN A 119 3.08 8.77 21.67
N LEU A 120 2.05 9.04 20.88
CA LEU A 120 1.78 10.37 20.37
C LEU A 120 1.32 11.31 21.50
N ASN A 121 1.59 12.60 21.32
CA ASN A 121 1.20 13.60 22.30
C ASN A 121 -0.32 13.63 22.50
N ASN A 122 -0.76 13.89 23.73
CA ASN A 122 -2.17 14.04 24.08
C ASN A 122 -2.86 15.09 23.20
N GLY A 123 -3.90 14.66 22.49
CA GLY A 123 -4.67 15.51 21.58
C GLY A 123 -4.46 15.21 20.08
N THR A 124 -3.39 14.51 19.72
CA THR A 124 -3.19 14.03 18.35
C THR A 124 -4.12 12.85 18.07
N LYS A 125 -4.93 12.98 17.00
CA LYS A 125 -5.92 11.96 16.65
C LYS A 125 -5.49 11.23 15.39
N ILE A 126 -5.21 9.94 15.53
CA ILE A 126 -5.08 8.99 14.44
C ILE A 126 -5.94 7.76 14.76
N ILE A 127 -6.74 7.33 13.81
CA ILE A 127 -7.61 6.18 13.96
C ILE A 127 -6.83 4.93 13.60
N ASN A 128 -6.59 4.06 14.58
CA ASN A 128 -5.83 2.83 14.37
C ASN A 128 -6.72 1.72 13.78
N LEU A 129 -6.41 1.29 12.56
CA LEU A 129 -7.13 0.21 11.88
C LEU A 129 -6.41 -1.15 11.95
N ASP A 130 -5.30 -1.28 12.67
CA ASP A 130 -4.47 -2.50 12.70
C ASP A 130 -5.30 -3.76 13.01
N SER A 131 -6.14 -3.73 14.04
CA SER A 131 -6.96 -4.88 14.44
C SER A 131 -8.10 -5.20 13.47
N GLU A 132 -8.50 -4.23 12.63
CA GLU A 132 -9.64 -4.36 11.71
C GLU A 132 -9.21 -4.83 10.31
N LEU A 133 -8.01 -4.47 9.88
CA LEU A 133 -7.42 -4.89 8.61
C LEU A 133 -6.94 -6.34 8.71
N LYS A 134 -7.76 -7.32 8.31
CA LYS A 134 -7.44 -8.75 8.43
C LYS A 134 -6.62 -9.26 7.26
N ASP A 135 -6.89 -8.75 6.07
CA ASP A 135 -6.25 -9.15 4.82
C ASP A 135 -6.10 -7.96 3.85
N PHE A 136 -5.51 -8.22 2.69
CA PHE A 136 -5.38 -7.21 1.63
C PHE A 136 -6.72 -6.78 1.03
N SER A 137 -7.78 -7.57 1.14
CA SER A 137 -9.11 -7.17 0.68
C SER A 137 -9.71 -6.09 1.58
N ASP A 138 -9.53 -6.23 2.90
CA ASP A 138 -9.89 -5.18 3.86
C ASP A 138 -9.07 -3.91 3.63
N THR A 139 -7.76 -4.07 3.44
CA THR A 139 -6.87 -2.94 3.16
C THR A 139 -7.27 -2.21 1.87
N ALA A 140 -7.58 -2.94 0.80
CA ALA A 140 -8.04 -2.36 -0.46
C ALA A 140 -9.36 -1.63 -0.31
N ALA A 141 -10.31 -2.21 0.43
CA ALA A 141 -11.61 -1.61 0.69
C ALA A 141 -11.49 -0.34 1.56
N ALA A 142 -10.65 -0.34 2.58
CA ALA A 142 -10.35 0.84 3.39
C ALA A 142 -9.72 1.94 2.53
N ILE A 143 -8.66 1.63 1.77
CA ILE A 143 -7.97 2.58 0.86
C ILE A 143 -8.94 3.20 -0.14
N SER A 144 -9.90 2.42 -0.65
CA SER A 144 -10.88 2.92 -1.62
C SER A 144 -11.75 4.07 -1.09
N ASN A 145 -11.88 4.19 0.23
CA ASN A 145 -12.63 5.23 0.92
C ASN A 145 -11.75 6.38 1.45
N LEU A 146 -10.45 6.35 1.16
CA LEU A 146 -9.52 7.41 1.51
C LEU A 146 -9.30 8.35 0.32
N ASP A 147 -8.91 9.58 0.60
CA ASP A 147 -8.61 10.59 -0.40
C ASP A 147 -7.12 10.59 -0.79
N LEU A 148 -6.24 10.21 0.14
CA LEU A 148 -4.80 10.14 -0.03
C LEU A 148 -4.22 9.01 0.81
N VAL A 149 -3.18 8.36 0.31
CA VAL A 149 -2.33 7.47 1.10
C VAL A 149 -0.93 8.07 1.19
N ILE A 150 -0.40 8.23 2.40
CA ILE A 150 1.00 8.59 2.64
C ILE A 150 1.69 7.35 3.20
N SER A 151 2.68 6.84 2.50
CA SER A 151 3.30 5.57 2.86
C SER A 151 4.79 5.56 2.57
N VAL A 152 5.56 4.93 3.45
CA VAL A 152 6.90 4.47 3.08
C VAL A 152 6.78 3.34 2.04
N ASP A 153 7.88 2.97 1.41
CA ASP A 153 7.91 1.92 0.37
C ASP A 153 7.51 0.55 0.93
N THR A 154 6.20 0.28 0.86
CA THR A 154 5.54 -0.94 1.34
C THR A 154 4.48 -1.44 0.35
N SER A 155 3.98 -2.65 0.58
CA SER A 155 2.87 -3.22 -0.19
C SER A 155 1.60 -2.37 -0.19
N VAL A 156 1.39 -1.54 0.84
CA VAL A 156 0.23 -0.62 0.91
C VAL A 156 0.35 0.49 -0.13
N ALA A 157 1.56 1.04 -0.35
CA ALA A 157 1.79 2.04 -1.40
C ALA A 157 1.48 1.46 -2.79
N HIS A 158 1.97 0.24 -3.06
CA HIS A 158 1.69 -0.46 -4.31
C HIS A 158 0.20 -0.77 -4.49
N LEU A 159 -0.48 -1.20 -3.42
CA LEU A 159 -1.92 -1.46 -3.46
C LEU A 159 -2.70 -0.18 -3.74
N ALA A 160 -2.37 0.93 -3.09
CA ALA A 160 -3.03 2.21 -3.31
C ALA A 160 -2.85 2.71 -4.75
N GLY A 161 -1.63 2.63 -5.30
CA GLY A 161 -1.38 2.95 -6.70
C GLY A 161 -2.14 2.04 -7.67
N ALA A 162 -2.18 0.73 -7.41
CA ALA A 162 -2.92 -0.24 -8.22
C ALA A 162 -4.45 -0.04 -8.17
N LEU A 163 -4.96 0.59 -7.11
CA LEU A 163 -6.36 1.02 -6.96
C LEU A 163 -6.63 2.38 -7.61
N GLY A 164 -5.61 3.06 -8.13
CA GLY A 164 -5.73 4.40 -8.72
C GLY A 164 -5.94 5.51 -7.69
N LYS A 165 -5.47 5.32 -6.46
CA LYS A 165 -5.54 6.34 -5.41
C LYS A 165 -4.29 7.21 -5.42
N PRO A 166 -4.42 8.52 -5.11
CA PRO A 166 -3.28 9.38 -4.88
C PRO A 166 -2.39 8.82 -3.78
N VAL A 167 -1.07 8.77 -4.03
CA VAL A 167 -0.08 8.26 -3.07
C VAL A 167 1.06 9.25 -2.94
N TRP A 168 1.36 9.66 -1.71
CA TRP A 168 2.63 10.29 -1.38
C TRP A 168 3.57 9.22 -0.84
N LEU A 169 4.57 8.90 -1.64
CA LEU A 169 5.52 7.86 -1.31
C LEU A 169 6.77 8.47 -0.65
N LEU A 170 7.06 8.03 0.56
CA LEU A 170 8.24 8.44 1.30
C LEU A 170 9.37 7.44 1.00
N LEU A 171 10.34 7.90 0.25
CA LEU A 171 11.48 7.08 -0.17
C LEU A 171 12.70 7.33 0.71
N SER A 172 13.48 6.27 0.92
CA SER A 172 14.82 6.40 1.46
C SER A 172 15.74 7.12 0.45
N PHE A 173 16.86 7.66 0.92
CA PHE A 173 17.84 8.34 0.05
C PHE A 173 18.33 7.45 -1.10
N VAL A 174 18.39 6.14 -0.89
CA VAL A 174 18.63 5.15 -1.95
C VAL A 174 17.35 4.35 -2.12
N PRO A 175 16.47 4.73 -3.05
CA PRO A 175 15.21 4.05 -3.27
C PRO A 175 15.39 2.70 -3.98
N ASP A 176 14.35 1.89 -3.96
CA ASP A 176 14.26 0.71 -4.83
C ASP A 176 14.23 1.16 -6.31
N TRP A 177 14.85 0.37 -7.18
CA TRP A 177 14.96 0.66 -8.62
C TRP A 177 13.63 0.98 -9.31
N ARG A 178 12.52 0.45 -8.80
CA ARG A 178 11.16 0.66 -9.33
C ARG A 178 10.74 2.12 -9.32
N TRP A 179 11.24 2.86 -8.33
CA TRP A 179 10.86 4.25 -8.16
C TRP A 179 11.67 5.22 -9.02
N LEU A 180 12.80 4.74 -9.57
CA LEU A 180 13.74 5.53 -10.34
C LEU A 180 14.34 6.70 -9.51
N ILE A 181 15.10 7.55 -10.16
CA ILE A 181 15.75 8.73 -9.56
C ILE A 181 15.31 9.97 -10.35
N GLU A 182 15.23 11.10 -9.70
CA GLU A 182 14.90 12.39 -10.32
C GLU A 182 13.50 12.45 -10.96
N ARG A 183 12.50 11.86 -10.28
CA ARG A 183 11.09 11.89 -10.69
C ARG A 183 10.19 12.24 -9.51
N ASP A 184 9.11 12.97 -9.82
CA ASP A 184 8.02 13.28 -8.87
C ASP A 184 6.78 12.39 -9.09
N ASP A 185 6.85 11.47 -10.05
CA ASP A 185 5.79 10.52 -10.40
C ASP A 185 6.29 9.07 -10.39
N SER A 186 5.39 8.13 -10.60
CA SER A 186 5.73 6.72 -10.81
C SER A 186 5.28 6.23 -12.18
N PRO A 187 6.17 5.60 -12.97
CA PRO A 187 5.76 5.02 -14.25
C PRO A 187 4.82 3.82 -14.08
N TRP A 188 4.76 3.24 -12.88
CA TRP A 188 3.89 2.10 -12.55
C TRP A 188 2.47 2.54 -12.16
N TYR A 189 2.33 3.75 -11.60
CA TYR A 189 1.09 4.29 -11.04
C TYR A 189 0.98 5.78 -11.39
N PRO A 190 0.57 6.12 -12.61
CA PRO A 190 0.60 7.51 -13.10
C PRO A 190 -0.54 8.40 -12.58
N ASN A 191 -1.23 8.03 -11.49
CA ASN A 191 -2.38 8.75 -10.93
C ASN A 191 -2.01 9.56 -9.70
#